data_1f03608c4aa7d436c4fe4f444785a2e6
#
_entry.id   1f03608c4aa7d436c4fe4f444785a2e6
#
_cell.length_a   1.000
_cell.length_b   1.000
_cell.length_c   1.000
_cell.angle_alpha   90.00
_cell.angle_beta   90.00
_cell.angle_gamma   90.00
#
_symmetry.space_group_name_H-M   'P 1'
#
loop_
_entity.id
_entity.type
_entity.pdbx_description
1 polymer ?
#
loop_
_entity_poly.entity_id
_entity_poly.type
_entity_poly.pdbx_seq_one_letter_code
_entity_poly.pdbx_strand_id
1 'polypeptide(L)'
;KAYGVIEKAAGKFEAAKKINVEAQKVKAQADKLFNIIEEDKGYMIYTMTGGKDEDSIPLGKDNQDKGAEYYLLNDAPNEKGERLKKEMNAFSDLITKDLVSKKVLDSKLDAPLIARCARLLATKDSTDKDGIEHPWISLISEHLVLCAVTANLTLLQTYIRNAEAEVIETLAARLEGDGMIVNVANGMAVLNPGYVLTGDSIRGEIFIAAYNNNIVPEIYLGDVDTVGNKFV
;
A
#
# COMPACT_ATOMS: atom_id res chain seq x y z
N LYS A 1 -14.71 3.41 -2.88
CA LYS A 1 -15.24 2.47 -3.90
C LYS A 1 -14.48 1.14 -3.84
N ALA A 2 -13.16 1.12 -3.95
CA ALA A 2 -12.32 -0.10 -3.94
C ALA A 2 -12.45 -0.92 -2.65
N TYR A 3 -12.45 -0.30 -1.47
CA TYR A 3 -12.71 -1.00 -0.20
C TYR A 3 -14.05 -1.75 -0.19
N GLY A 4 -15.11 -1.16 -0.74
CA GLY A 4 -16.42 -1.83 -0.80
C GLY A 4 -16.44 -3.05 -1.72
N VAL A 5 -15.56 -3.12 -2.72
CA VAL A 5 -15.37 -4.31 -3.56
C VAL A 5 -14.72 -5.41 -2.75
N ILE A 6 -13.64 -5.08 -2.00
CA ILE A 6 -12.92 -6.03 -1.16
C ILE A 6 -13.84 -6.61 -0.07
N GLU A 7 -14.63 -5.77 0.61
CA GLU A 7 -15.59 -6.22 1.62
C GLU A 7 -16.66 -7.16 1.06
N LYS A 8 -17.23 -6.82 -0.11
CA LYS A 8 -18.24 -7.68 -0.76
C LYS A 8 -17.64 -9.03 -1.18
N ALA A 9 -16.41 -9.04 -1.69
CA ALA A 9 -15.71 -10.26 -2.05
C ALA A 9 -15.38 -11.10 -0.81
N ALA A 10 -14.98 -10.49 0.31
CA ALA A 10 -14.72 -11.17 1.57
C ALA A 10 -15.96 -11.87 2.14
N GLY A 11 -17.16 -11.38 1.86
CA GLY A 11 -18.42 -12.06 2.22
C GLY A 11 -18.69 -13.34 1.43
N LYS A 12 -18.01 -13.54 0.29
CA LYS A 12 -18.24 -14.66 -0.63
C LYS A 12 -17.12 -15.70 -0.64
N PHE A 13 -15.87 -15.25 -0.49
CA PHE A 13 -14.69 -16.09 -0.70
C PHE A 13 -13.72 -16.00 0.49
N GLU A 14 -13.25 -17.17 0.97
CA GLU A 14 -12.29 -17.24 2.09
C GLU A 14 -10.95 -16.56 1.78
N ALA A 15 -10.47 -16.68 0.54
CA ALA A 15 -9.25 -16.00 0.09
C ALA A 15 -9.38 -14.47 0.16
N ALA A 16 -10.56 -13.93 -0.16
CA ALA A 16 -10.83 -12.50 -0.09
C ALA A 16 -10.90 -11.98 1.36
N LYS A 17 -11.23 -12.83 2.33
CA LYS A 17 -11.18 -12.45 3.76
C LYS A 17 -9.78 -12.07 4.20
N LYS A 18 -8.76 -12.84 3.79
CA LYS A 18 -7.35 -12.53 4.09
C LYS A 18 -6.94 -11.19 3.48
N ILE A 19 -7.31 -10.96 2.22
CA ILE A 19 -7.03 -9.69 1.53
C ILE A 19 -7.73 -8.52 2.24
N ASN A 20 -8.99 -8.70 2.66
CA ASN A 20 -9.73 -7.67 3.38
C ASN A 20 -9.06 -7.31 4.72
N VAL A 21 -8.59 -8.31 5.50
CA VAL A 21 -7.87 -8.04 6.75
C VAL A 21 -6.61 -7.20 6.51
N GLU A 22 -5.83 -7.51 5.50
CA GLU A 22 -4.62 -6.74 5.19
C GLU A 22 -4.97 -5.36 4.61
N ALA A 23 -6.01 -5.24 3.79
CA ALA A 23 -6.50 -3.95 3.29
C ALA A 23 -6.95 -3.02 4.44
N GLN A 24 -7.63 -3.56 5.45
CA GLN A 24 -8.00 -2.77 6.64
C GLN A 24 -6.78 -2.34 7.46
N LYS A 25 -5.70 -3.13 7.52
CA LYS A 25 -4.44 -2.72 8.16
C LYS A 25 -3.76 -1.58 7.40
N VAL A 26 -3.74 -1.65 6.06
CA VAL A 26 -3.22 -0.56 5.22
C VAL A 26 -3.99 0.73 5.50
N LYS A 27 -5.32 0.66 5.52
CA LYS A 27 -6.18 1.80 5.86
C LYS A 27 -5.88 2.35 7.24
N ALA A 28 -5.87 1.49 8.26
CA ALA A 28 -5.64 1.91 9.64
C ALA A 28 -4.29 2.60 9.83
N GLN A 29 -3.23 2.10 9.18
CA GLN A 29 -1.91 2.71 9.24
C GLN A 29 -1.85 4.04 8.49
N ALA A 30 -2.51 4.14 7.32
CA ALA A 30 -2.62 5.38 6.56
C ALA A 30 -3.40 6.43 7.34
N ASP A 31 -4.53 6.07 7.94
CA ASP A 31 -5.34 6.96 8.79
C ASP A 31 -4.57 7.42 10.02
N LYS A 32 -3.84 6.52 10.68
CA LYS A 32 -2.97 6.85 11.82
C LYS A 32 -1.93 7.91 11.44
N LEU A 33 -1.21 7.69 10.35
CA LEU A 33 -0.20 8.64 9.85
C LEU A 33 -0.81 9.99 9.45
N PHE A 34 -1.93 9.95 8.76
CA PHE A 34 -2.65 11.16 8.35
C PHE A 34 -3.02 12.01 9.58
N ASN A 35 -3.55 11.37 10.63
CA ASN A 35 -3.97 12.05 11.85
C ASN A 35 -2.77 12.60 12.64
N ILE A 36 -1.65 11.87 12.72
CA ILE A 36 -0.40 12.37 13.34
C ILE A 36 0.03 13.68 12.68
N ILE A 37 0.06 13.71 11.35
CA ILE A 37 0.46 14.90 10.61
C ILE A 37 -0.55 16.04 10.80
N GLU A 38 -1.85 15.73 10.86
CA GLU A 38 -2.89 16.73 11.08
C GLU A 38 -2.79 17.35 12.48
N GLU A 39 -2.57 16.52 13.51
CA GLU A 39 -2.31 16.97 14.88
C GLU A 39 -1.06 17.86 14.96
N ASP A 40 0.03 17.45 14.31
CA ASP A 40 1.28 18.21 14.29
C ASP A 40 1.09 19.58 13.60
N LYS A 41 0.38 19.65 12.47
CA LYS A 41 0.02 20.90 11.78
C LYS A 41 -0.84 21.80 12.68
N GLY A 42 -1.90 21.23 13.24
CA GLY A 42 -2.83 21.96 14.11
C GLY A 42 -2.11 22.56 15.31
N TYR A 43 -1.22 21.81 15.96
CA TYR A 43 -0.44 22.31 17.09
C TYR A 43 0.50 23.45 16.70
N MET A 44 1.22 23.32 15.57
CA MET A 44 2.11 24.38 15.09
C MET A 44 1.34 25.67 14.76
N ILE A 45 0.21 25.57 14.06
CA ILE A 45 -0.66 26.69 13.71
C ILE A 45 -1.20 27.34 14.99
N TYR A 46 -1.76 26.54 15.93
CA TYR A 46 -2.29 27.02 17.20
C TYR A 46 -1.25 27.79 18.02
N THR A 47 -0.03 27.23 18.12
CA THR A 47 1.06 27.87 18.88
C THR A 47 1.49 29.19 18.25
N MET A 48 1.47 29.28 16.91
CA MET A 48 1.85 30.48 16.17
C MET A 48 0.79 31.58 16.17
N THR A 49 -0.47 31.20 16.11
CA THR A 49 -1.60 32.17 16.06
C THR A 49 -2.02 32.61 17.45
N GLY A 50 -1.48 32.03 18.53
CA GLY A 50 -1.88 32.28 19.89
C GLY A 50 -3.31 31.79 20.17
N GLY A 51 -3.72 30.70 19.52
CA GLY A 51 -5.02 30.07 19.68
C GLY A 51 -6.14 30.71 18.86
N LYS A 52 -5.80 31.47 17.83
CA LYS A 52 -6.77 31.97 16.84
C LYS A 52 -7.03 30.95 15.75
N ASP A 53 -8.20 31.03 15.12
CA ASP A 53 -8.64 30.07 14.09
C ASP A 53 -7.64 29.89 12.95
N GLU A 54 -7.65 28.69 12.34
CA GLU A 54 -6.76 28.22 11.26
C GLU A 54 -6.72 29.15 10.03
N ASP A 55 -7.79 29.90 9.79
CA ASP A 55 -7.91 30.87 8.67
C ASP A 55 -7.00 32.10 8.84
N SER A 56 -6.37 32.28 9.99
CA SER A 56 -5.54 33.45 10.32
C SER A 56 -4.04 33.17 10.30
N ILE A 57 -3.57 32.19 9.52
CA ILE A 57 -2.13 31.98 9.34
C ILE A 57 -1.50 33.25 8.77
N PRO A 58 -0.60 33.93 9.51
CA PRO A 58 0.06 35.12 8.97
C PRO A 58 1.00 34.68 7.85
N LEU A 59 0.54 34.82 6.61
CA LEU A 59 1.36 34.64 5.44
C LEU A 59 2.55 35.62 5.54
N GLY A 60 3.75 35.10 5.70
CA GLY A 60 4.98 35.88 5.53
C GLY A 60 5.59 36.52 6.78
N LYS A 61 5.24 36.11 8.00
CA LYS A 61 6.03 36.48 9.18
C LYS A 61 7.12 35.47 9.46
N ASP A 62 8.31 35.98 9.66
CA ASP A 62 9.66 35.51 9.91
C ASP A 62 9.87 34.38 10.94
N ASN A 63 8.96 33.41 11.02
CA ASN A 63 9.07 32.27 11.90
C ASN A 63 9.67 31.06 11.16
N GLN A 64 10.90 31.22 10.69
CA GLN A 64 11.62 30.18 9.96
C GLN A 64 11.98 28.97 10.84
N ASP A 65 11.96 29.11 12.15
CA ASP A 65 12.46 28.08 13.06
C ASP A 65 11.37 27.26 13.76
N LYS A 66 10.08 27.62 13.63
CA LYS A 66 9.00 26.93 14.35
C LYS A 66 8.81 25.46 13.95
N GLY A 67 9.03 25.12 12.69
CA GLY A 67 9.03 23.73 12.25
C GLY A 67 10.18 22.94 12.86
N ALA A 68 11.38 23.54 12.87
CA ALA A 68 12.56 22.96 13.48
C ALA A 68 12.42 22.85 15.00
N GLU A 69 11.92 23.90 15.68
CA GLU A 69 11.61 23.85 17.11
C GLU A 69 10.67 22.69 17.45
N TYR A 70 9.63 22.47 16.63
CA TYR A 70 8.66 21.43 16.88
C TYR A 70 9.21 20.03 16.69
N TYR A 71 9.98 19.80 15.62
CA TYR A 71 10.46 18.47 15.27
C TYR A 71 11.86 18.14 15.77
N LEU A 72 12.73 19.13 15.95
CA LEU A 72 14.15 18.92 16.25
C LEU A 72 14.55 19.37 17.66
N LEU A 73 13.90 20.38 18.25
CA LEU A 73 14.36 21.04 19.48
C LEU A 73 13.51 20.76 20.72
N ASN A 74 12.49 19.92 20.68
CA ASN A 74 11.73 19.60 21.89
C ASN A 74 12.61 18.82 22.89
N ASP A 75 12.52 19.21 24.17
CA ASP A 75 13.34 18.82 25.33
C ASP A 75 13.44 17.31 25.66
N ALA A 76 12.72 16.47 24.98
CA ALA A 76 12.94 15.03 24.98
C ALA A 76 13.55 14.65 23.61
N PRO A 77 14.41 13.64 23.54
CA PRO A 77 15.17 13.35 22.33
C PRO A 77 14.25 13.20 21.13
N ASN A 78 14.22 14.17 20.25
CA ASN A 78 13.58 14.22 18.92
C ASN A 78 12.32 13.35 18.71
N GLU A 79 11.48 13.21 19.75
CA GLU A 79 10.42 12.22 19.76
C GLU A 79 9.41 12.40 18.63
N LYS A 80 9.12 13.65 18.27
CA LYS A 80 8.09 13.91 17.25
C LYS A 80 8.61 13.64 15.83
N GLY A 81 9.79 14.11 15.49
CA GLY A 81 10.42 13.85 14.20
C GLY A 81 10.72 12.37 14.02
N GLU A 82 11.31 11.73 15.02
CA GLU A 82 11.58 10.30 14.99
C GLU A 82 10.30 9.45 15.01
N ARG A 83 9.26 9.88 15.75
CA ARG A 83 7.93 9.26 15.72
C ARG A 83 7.35 9.27 14.32
N LEU A 84 7.34 10.42 13.65
CA LEU A 84 6.83 10.53 12.28
C LEU A 84 7.63 9.66 11.32
N LYS A 85 8.97 9.72 11.37
CA LYS A 85 9.87 8.88 10.56
C LYS A 85 9.60 7.39 10.78
N LYS A 86 9.48 6.97 12.04
CA LYS A 86 9.19 5.59 12.40
C LYS A 86 7.84 5.11 11.85
N GLU A 87 6.79 5.92 11.96
CA GLU A 87 5.47 5.55 11.43
C GLU A 87 5.45 5.55 9.89
N MET A 88 6.14 6.47 9.24
CA MET A 88 6.33 6.45 7.78
C MET A 88 7.04 5.18 7.31
N ASN A 89 8.13 4.81 8.00
CA ASN A 89 8.86 3.57 7.70
C ASN A 89 7.99 2.33 7.97
N ALA A 90 7.21 2.31 9.06
CA ALA A 90 6.30 1.21 9.35
C ALA A 90 5.23 1.05 8.25
N PHE A 91 4.70 2.14 7.71
CA PHE A 91 3.76 2.09 6.60
C PHE A 91 4.43 1.63 5.29
N SER A 92 5.63 2.10 5.01
CA SER A 92 6.44 1.62 3.88
C SER A 92 6.72 0.12 3.99
N ASP A 93 7.14 -0.35 5.16
CA ASP A 93 7.44 -1.76 5.42
C ASP A 93 6.18 -2.65 5.34
N LEU A 94 5.04 -2.17 5.79
CA LEU A 94 3.77 -2.87 5.63
C LEU A 94 3.49 -3.16 4.15
N ILE A 95 3.66 -2.17 3.26
CA ILE A 95 3.39 -2.33 1.83
C ILE A 95 4.48 -3.16 1.14
N THR A 96 5.76 -2.83 1.40
CA THR A 96 6.87 -3.38 0.61
C THR A 96 7.36 -4.74 1.11
N LYS A 97 7.16 -5.07 2.38
CA LYS A 97 7.64 -6.29 3.01
C LYS A 97 6.49 -7.19 3.48
N ASP A 98 5.59 -6.68 4.32
CA ASP A 98 4.57 -7.50 4.97
C ASP A 98 3.55 -8.04 3.97
N LEU A 99 2.98 -7.21 3.10
CA LEU A 99 2.01 -7.66 2.10
C LEU A 99 2.64 -8.63 1.10
N VAL A 100 3.92 -8.45 0.77
CA VAL A 100 4.67 -9.36 -0.11
C VAL A 100 4.95 -10.68 0.61
N SER A 101 5.40 -10.66 1.86
CA SER A 101 5.68 -11.88 2.64
C SER A 101 4.43 -12.74 2.83
N LYS A 102 3.27 -12.11 2.97
CA LYS A 102 1.95 -12.76 3.10
C LYS A 102 1.35 -13.18 1.75
N LYS A 103 2.05 -12.94 0.65
CA LYS A 103 1.59 -13.21 -0.72
C LYS A 103 0.28 -12.49 -1.07
N VAL A 104 0.02 -11.36 -0.46
CA VAL A 104 -1.09 -10.46 -0.80
C VAL A 104 -0.70 -9.59 -1.99
N LEU A 105 0.55 -9.12 -2.02
CA LEU A 105 1.19 -8.55 -3.21
C LEU A 105 2.23 -9.54 -3.77
N ASP A 106 2.38 -9.56 -5.08
CA ASP A 106 3.40 -10.37 -5.75
C ASP A 106 4.67 -9.54 -5.99
N SER A 107 5.82 -10.06 -5.58
CA SER A 107 7.10 -9.35 -5.68
C SER A 107 7.54 -9.01 -7.11
N LYS A 108 7.07 -9.76 -8.12
CA LYS A 108 7.41 -9.55 -9.54
C LYS A 108 6.30 -8.79 -10.26
N LEU A 109 5.06 -9.23 -10.09
CA LEU A 109 3.90 -8.64 -10.77
C LEU A 109 3.64 -7.21 -10.29
N ASP A 110 3.77 -6.97 -8.98
CA ASP A 110 3.53 -5.66 -8.36
C ASP A 110 4.82 -4.86 -8.14
N ALA A 111 5.95 -5.29 -8.67
CA ALA A 111 7.22 -4.60 -8.52
C ALA A 111 7.16 -3.09 -8.83
N PRO A 112 6.46 -2.62 -9.88
CA PRO A 112 6.33 -1.19 -10.14
C PRO A 112 5.56 -0.44 -9.05
N LEU A 113 4.48 -1.04 -8.51
CA LEU A 113 3.70 -0.48 -7.40
C LEU A 113 4.56 -0.39 -6.13
N ILE A 114 5.21 -1.49 -5.78
CA ILE A 114 6.08 -1.59 -4.59
C ILE A 114 7.20 -0.54 -4.66
N ALA A 115 7.88 -0.42 -5.81
CA ALA A 115 8.94 0.55 -6.00
C ALA A 115 8.42 2.01 -5.93
N ARG A 116 7.21 2.28 -6.41
CA ARG A 116 6.59 3.61 -6.32
C ARG A 116 6.24 3.95 -4.89
N CYS A 117 5.59 3.04 -4.15
CA CYS A 117 5.28 3.24 -2.75
C CYS A 117 6.53 3.43 -1.90
N ALA A 118 7.57 2.61 -2.11
CA ALA A 118 8.86 2.77 -1.45
C ALA A 118 9.49 4.15 -1.68
N ARG A 119 9.36 4.71 -2.88
CA ARG A 119 9.87 6.04 -3.22
C ARG A 119 9.04 7.15 -2.60
N LEU A 120 7.70 7.04 -2.64
CA LEU A 120 6.79 8.06 -2.08
C LEU A 120 6.92 8.17 -0.55
N LEU A 121 7.15 7.04 0.10
CA LEU A 121 7.22 6.94 1.56
C LEU A 121 8.66 6.95 2.10
N ALA A 122 9.65 7.26 1.24
CA ALA A 122 11.05 7.25 1.64
C ALA A 122 11.36 8.35 2.67
N THR A 123 12.02 7.98 3.76
CA THR A 123 12.47 8.87 4.83
C THR A 123 13.99 8.83 4.98
N LYS A 124 14.69 8.96 3.84
CA LYS A 124 16.14 8.84 3.80
C LYS A 124 16.79 10.14 4.26
N ASP A 125 17.71 10.03 5.24
CA ASP A 125 18.56 11.11 5.64
C ASP A 125 19.50 11.49 4.49
N SER A 126 19.90 12.75 4.41
CA SER A 126 20.80 13.27 3.38
C SER A 126 22.14 13.61 4.00
N THR A 127 23.20 13.48 3.22
CA THR A 127 24.55 13.92 3.60
C THR A 127 24.94 15.05 2.67
N ASP A 128 25.42 16.16 3.24
CA ASP A 128 25.90 17.30 2.45
C ASP A 128 27.30 17.03 1.87
N LYS A 129 27.82 18.05 1.14
CA LYS A 129 29.15 17.96 0.51
C LYS A 129 30.30 17.90 1.51
N ASP A 130 30.06 18.34 2.75
CA ASP A 130 31.02 18.41 3.83
C ASP A 130 30.96 17.14 4.70
N GLY A 131 30.09 16.18 4.35
CA GLY A 131 29.93 14.91 5.05
C GLY A 131 29.02 15.00 6.29
N ILE A 132 28.28 16.10 6.46
CA ILE A 132 27.35 16.28 7.57
C ILE A 132 26.05 15.60 7.26
N GLU A 133 25.56 14.74 8.16
CA GLU A 133 24.27 14.07 8.03
C GLU A 133 23.14 15.00 8.47
N HIS A 134 22.16 15.17 7.61
CA HIS A 134 20.92 15.88 7.88
C HIS A 134 19.78 14.88 8.01
N PRO A 135 19.10 14.82 9.16
CA PRO A 135 17.93 13.99 9.34
C PRO A 135 16.85 14.32 8.29
N TRP A 136 16.13 13.33 7.79
CA TRP A 136 15.04 13.52 6.82
C TRP A 136 14.05 14.60 7.25
N ILE A 137 13.74 14.66 8.54
CA ILE A 137 12.76 15.63 9.07
C ILE A 137 13.27 17.07 8.95
N SER A 138 14.59 17.30 8.99
CA SER A 138 15.15 18.65 8.82
C SER A 138 14.88 19.19 7.41
N LEU A 139 14.87 18.33 6.40
CA LEU A 139 14.61 18.72 5.01
C LEU A 139 13.22 19.32 4.79
N ILE A 140 12.26 18.98 5.65
CA ILE A 140 10.87 19.43 5.54
C ILE A 140 10.49 20.48 6.59
N SER A 141 11.33 20.74 7.58
CA SER A 141 11.02 21.61 8.72
C SER A 141 12.04 22.71 9.01
N GLU A 142 13.33 22.48 8.70
CA GLU A 142 14.41 23.39 9.08
C GLU A 142 14.55 24.57 8.09
N HIS A 143 14.79 25.76 8.61
CA HIS A 143 14.95 27.00 7.84
C HIS A 143 13.77 27.32 6.91
N LEU A 144 12.59 26.79 7.19
CA LEU A 144 11.38 27.01 6.41
C LEU A 144 10.36 27.85 7.21
N VAL A 145 9.69 28.73 6.51
CA VAL A 145 8.53 29.45 7.07
C VAL A 145 7.39 28.45 7.35
N LEU A 146 6.57 28.71 8.36
CA LEU A 146 5.52 27.77 8.78
C LEU A 146 4.60 27.31 7.64
N CYS A 147 4.21 28.23 6.74
CA CYS A 147 3.39 27.86 5.59
C CYS A 147 4.08 26.82 4.66
N ALA A 148 5.41 26.90 4.50
CA ALA A 148 6.16 25.91 3.73
C ALA A 148 6.22 24.56 4.46
N VAL A 149 6.40 24.57 5.80
CA VAL A 149 6.37 23.36 6.61
C VAL A 149 5.00 22.68 6.53
N THR A 150 3.91 23.43 6.71
CA THR A 150 2.55 22.88 6.60
C THR A 150 2.23 22.37 5.19
N ALA A 151 2.75 23.04 4.15
CA ALA A 151 2.63 22.57 2.77
C ALA A 151 3.38 21.23 2.56
N ASN A 152 4.62 21.10 3.07
CA ASN A 152 5.38 19.86 3.02
C ASN A 152 4.67 18.72 3.75
N LEU A 153 4.11 18.99 4.92
CA LEU A 153 3.33 18.02 5.68
C LEU A 153 2.05 17.59 4.92
N THR A 154 1.37 18.52 4.26
CA THR A 154 0.21 18.21 3.42
C THR A 154 0.61 17.38 2.19
N LEU A 155 1.80 17.62 1.63
CA LEU A 155 2.35 16.80 0.57
C LEU A 155 2.62 15.36 1.04
N LEU A 156 3.15 15.18 2.25
CA LEU A 156 3.30 13.85 2.85
C LEU A 156 1.95 13.15 3.04
N GLN A 157 0.93 13.85 3.50
CA GLN A 157 -0.44 13.30 3.58
C GLN A 157 -0.95 12.84 2.22
N THR A 158 -0.66 13.60 1.18
CA THR A 158 -1.01 13.23 -0.21
C THR A 158 -0.26 11.96 -0.65
N TYR A 159 1.02 11.84 -0.33
CA TYR A 159 1.79 10.63 -0.65
C TYR A 159 1.28 9.39 0.08
N ILE A 160 0.90 9.53 1.36
CA ILE A 160 0.29 8.45 2.15
C ILE A 160 -1.01 7.99 1.51
N ARG A 161 -1.90 8.92 1.14
CA ARG A 161 -3.20 8.61 0.53
C ARG A 161 -3.04 8.01 -0.88
N ASN A 162 -2.08 8.48 -1.66
CA ASN A 162 -1.79 7.90 -2.97
C ASN A 162 -1.27 6.47 -2.85
N ALA A 163 -0.33 6.20 -1.93
CA ALA A 163 0.17 4.86 -1.68
C ALA A 163 -0.94 3.91 -1.21
N GLU A 164 -1.79 4.35 -0.27
CA GLU A 164 -2.98 3.62 0.17
C GLU A 164 -3.91 3.29 -1.01
N ALA A 165 -4.27 4.31 -1.80
CA ALA A 165 -5.20 4.15 -2.91
C ALA A 165 -4.68 3.16 -3.96
N GLU A 166 -3.42 3.29 -4.39
CA GLU A 166 -2.82 2.40 -5.38
C GLU A 166 -2.78 0.94 -4.91
N VAL A 167 -2.44 0.70 -3.64
CA VAL A 167 -2.45 -0.64 -3.06
C VAL A 167 -3.87 -1.22 -3.05
N ILE A 168 -4.84 -0.45 -2.55
CA ILE A 168 -6.23 -0.92 -2.42
C ILE A 168 -6.88 -1.12 -3.79
N GLU A 169 -6.60 -0.27 -4.77
CA GLU A 169 -7.08 -0.45 -6.15
C GLU A 169 -6.49 -1.72 -6.78
N THR A 170 -5.21 -1.98 -6.57
CA THR A 170 -4.56 -3.22 -7.05
C THR A 170 -5.19 -4.46 -6.42
N LEU A 171 -5.45 -4.43 -5.12
CA LEU A 171 -6.11 -5.54 -4.42
C LEU A 171 -7.57 -5.73 -4.86
N ALA A 172 -8.30 -4.63 -5.08
CA ALA A 172 -9.68 -4.68 -5.56
C ALA A 172 -9.76 -5.24 -6.99
N ALA A 173 -8.88 -4.79 -7.89
CA ALA A 173 -8.85 -5.26 -9.28
C ALA A 173 -8.64 -6.78 -9.39
N ARG A 174 -7.87 -7.38 -8.47
CA ARG A 174 -7.70 -8.83 -8.40
C ARG A 174 -8.94 -9.58 -7.97
N LEU A 175 -9.85 -8.93 -7.24
CA LEU A 175 -11.09 -9.53 -6.74
C LEU A 175 -12.28 -9.28 -7.65
N GLU A 176 -12.21 -8.30 -8.57
CA GLU A 176 -13.29 -7.99 -9.53
C GLU A 176 -13.39 -9.02 -10.67
N GLY A 177 -12.32 -9.76 -10.96
CA GLY A 177 -12.32 -10.82 -11.95
C GLY A 177 -12.93 -12.12 -11.41
N ASP A 178 -14.25 -12.18 -11.22
CA ASP A 178 -15.04 -13.36 -10.76
C ASP A 178 -14.47 -14.09 -9.52
N GLY A 179 -13.71 -13.41 -8.67
CA GLY A 179 -13.13 -13.98 -7.46
C GLY A 179 -11.96 -14.94 -7.72
N MET A 180 -11.55 -15.12 -8.96
CA MET A 180 -10.43 -15.98 -9.30
C MET A 180 -9.14 -15.15 -9.39
N ILE A 181 -8.33 -15.17 -8.33
CA ILE A 181 -6.98 -14.63 -8.36
C ILE A 181 -6.12 -15.59 -9.19
N VAL A 182 -5.82 -15.20 -10.42
CA VAL A 182 -4.90 -15.94 -11.28
C VAL A 182 -3.47 -15.54 -10.96
N ASN A 183 -2.67 -16.46 -10.45
CA ASN A 183 -1.26 -16.21 -10.14
C ASN A 183 -0.31 -17.01 -11.04
N VAL A 184 -0.83 -17.93 -11.84
CA VAL A 184 -0.06 -18.75 -12.78
C VAL A 184 -0.76 -18.80 -14.13
N ALA A 185 -0.02 -18.52 -15.20
CA ALA A 185 -0.48 -18.70 -16.57
C ALA A 185 0.52 -19.62 -17.29
N ASN A 186 0.06 -20.79 -17.74
CA ASN A 186 0.86 -21.75 -18.48
C ASN A 186 0.24 -22.05 -19.84
N GLY A 187 1.08 -22.19 -20.85
CA GLY A 187 0.67 -22.76 -22.14
C GLY A 187 0.42 -24.26 -21.99
N MET A 188 -0.76 -24.69 -22.35
CA MET A 188 -1.10 -26.12 -22.38
C MET A 188 -1.42 -26.54 -23.82
N ALA A 189 -0.97 -27.72 -24.19
CA ALA A 189 -1.31 -28.35 -25.48
C ALA A 189 -2.07 -29.64 -25.20
N VAL A 190 -3.24 -29.78 -25.78
CA VAL A 190 -4.03 -31.02 -25.77
C VAL A 190 -3.97 -31.62 -27.15
N LEU A 191 -3.34 -32.80 -27.27
CA LEU A 191 -3.19 -33.51 -28.52
C LEU A 191 -4.23 -34.62 -28.61
N ASN A 192 -4.85 -34.75 -29.78
CA ASN A 192 -5.83 -35.80 -30.06
C ASN A 192 -5.58 -36.37 -31.47
N PRO A 193 -5.25 -37.66 -31.63
CA PRO A 193 -5.05 -38.68 -30.58
C PRO A 193 -3.68 -38.56 -29.86
N GLY A 194 -3.58 -39.15 -28.65
CA GLY A 194 -2.34 -39.12 -27.85
C GLY A 194 -1.19 -39.98 -28.41
N TYR A 195 -1.43 -40.70 -29.49
CA TYR A 195 -0.40 -41.46 -30.23
C TYR A 195 -0.68 -41.38 -31.73
N VAL A 196 0.39 -41.43 -32.55
CA VAL A 196 0.34 -41.41 -34.01
C VAL A 196 1.38 -42.35 -34.58
N LEU A 197 1.09 -42.89 -35.74
CA LEU A 197 2.04 -43.71 -36.53
C LEU A 197 2.87 -42.78 -37.43
N THR A 198 4.07 -43.28 -37.80
CA THR A 198 4.94 -42.55 -38.71
C THR A 198 4.25 -42.30 -40.06
N GLY A 199 4.10 -41.01 -40.40
CA GLY A 199 3.39 -40.56 -41.61
C GLY A 199 2.02 -39.96 -41.37
N ASP A 200 1.45 -40.14 -40.19
CA ASP A 200 0.17 -39.51 -39.81
C ASP A 200 0.33 -38.05 -39.33
N SER A 201 -0.75 -37.31 -39.42
CA SER A 201 -0.81 -35.91 -38.89
C SER A 201 -1.42 -35.88 -37.51
N ILE A 202 -0.81 -35.12 -36.60
CA ILE A 202 -1.34 -34.79 -35.26
C ILE A 202 -2.17 -33.52 -35.34
N ARG A 203 -3.32 -33.55 -34.69
CA ARG A 203 -4.13 -32.33 -34.43
C ARG A 203 -4.22 -32.10 -32.95
N GLY A 204 -4.11 -30.85 -32.53
CA GLY A 204 -4.19 -30.48 -31.13
C GLY A 204 -4.64 -29.03 -30.97
N GLU A 205 -5.04 -28.71 -29.80
CA GLU A 205 -5.40 -27.35 -29.37
C GLU A 205 -4.35 -26.84 -28.42
N ILE A 206 -3.95 -25.58 -28.59
CA ILE A 206 -3.04 -24.87 -27.68
C ILE A 206 -3.83 -23.75 -27.06
N PHE A 207 -3.85 -23.71 -25.75
CA PHE A 207 -4.51 -22.66 -24.97
C PHE A 207 -3.67 -22.24 -23.78
N ILE A 208 -3.96 -21.05 -23.25
CA ILE A 208 -3.37 -20.57 -22.02
C ILE A 208 -4.29 -20.98 -20.86
N ALA A 209 -3.80 -21.85 -20.00
CA ALA A 209 -4.47 -22.16 -18.74
C ALA A 209 -4.01 -21.16 -17.67
N ALA A 210 -4.95 -20.41 -17.13
CA ALA A 210 -4.73 -19.45 -16.06
C ALA A 210 -5.42 -19.94 -14.79
N TYR A 211 -4.67 -20.12 -13.70
CA TYR A 211 -5.20 -20.71 -12.47
C TYR A 211 -4.49 -20.14 -11.23
N ASN A 212 -5.09 -20.39 -10.07
CA ASN A 212 -4.48 -20.05 -8.79
C ASN A 212 -3.89 -21.33 -8.15
N ASN A 213 -2.56 -21.38 -8.03
CA ASN A 213 -1.89 -22.54 -7.44
C ASN A 213 -1.95 -22.54 -5.89
N ASN A 214 -2.49 -21.50 -5.27
CA ASN A 214 -2.72 -21.46 -3.81
C ASN A 214 -4.08 -22.07 -3.43
N ILE A 215 -4.94 -22.36 -4.41
CA ILE A 215 -6.24 -23.01 -4.21
C ILE A 215 -6.12 -24.45 -4.73
N VAL A 216 -6.19 -25.41 -3.80
CA VAL A 216 -6.24 -26.83 -4.18
C VAL A 216 -7.70 -27.17 -4.51
N PRO A 217 -8.05 -27.52 -5.77
CA PRO A 217 -9.40 -27.93 -6.10
C PRO A 217 -9.71 -29.29 -5.49
N GLU A 218 -10.88 -29.45 -4.89
CA GLU A 218 -11.41 -30.76 -4.55
C GLU A 218 -12.03 -31.38 -5.79
N ILE A 219 -11.53 -32.54 -6.20
CA ILE A 219 -12.00 -33.27 -7.39
C ILE A 219 -12.80 -34.47 -6.95
N TYR A 220 -14.06 -34.51 -7.36
CA TYR A 220 -14.94 -35.63 -7.12
C TYR A 220 -15.11 -36.44 -8.41
N LEU A 221 -14.96 -37.74 -8.34
CA LEU A 221 -15.17 -38.70 -9.43
C LEU A 221 -16.43 -39.52 -9.10
N GLY A 222 -17.46 -39.41 -9.92
CA GLY A 222 -18.72 -40.15 -9.77
C GLY A 222 -19.90 -39.40 -10.35
N ASP A 223 -21.10 -40.00 -10.25
CA ASP A 223 -22.33 -39.35 -10.60
C ASP A 223 -22.66 -38.29 -9.55
N VAL A 224 -22.80 -37.05 -9.99
CA VAL A 224 -23.07 -35.91 -9.09
C VAL A 224 -24.55 -35.63 -9.08
N ASP A 225 -25.21 -36.00 -7.97
CA ASP A 225 -26.61 -35.61 -7.75
C ASP A 225 -26.67 -34.30 -6.95
N THR A 226 -27.15 -33.23 -7.56
CA THR A 226 -27.30 -31.93 -6.94
C THR A 226 -28.67 -31.81 -6.27
N VAL A 227 -28.75 -32.15 -4.99
CA VAL A 227 -29.94 -31.87 -4.17
C VAL A 227 -29.62 -30.70 -3.23
N GLY A 228 -30.23 -29.56 -3.50
CA GLY A 228 -30.19 -28.41 -2.58
C GLY A 228 -28.83 -27.75 -2.40
N ASN A 229 -28.03 -27.57 -3.44
CA ASN A 229 -26.67 -26.96 -3.39
C ASN A 229 -25.65 -27.68 -2.48
N LYS A 230 -25.86 -28.94 -2.17
CA LYS A 230 -24.84 -29.77 -1.52
C LYS A 230 -24.52 -30.95 -2.44
N PHE A 231 -23.21 -31.19 -2.60
CA PHE A 231 -22.71 -32.44 -3.20
C PHE A 231 -22.94 -33.56 -2.18
N VAL A 232 -23.53 -34.67 -2.61
CA VAL A 232 -23.75 -35.88 -1.82
C VAL A 232 -22.79 -36.94 -2.33
#